data_92119789a5addf59e2e4870fe011c4d8
#
_entry.id   92119789a5addf59e2e4870fe011c4d8
#
_cell.length_a   1.000
_cell.length_b   1.000
_cell.length_c   1.000
_cell.angle_alpha   90.00
_cell.angle_beta   90.00
_cell.angle_gamma   90.00
#
_symmetry.space_group_name_H-M   'P 1'
#
loop_
_entity.id
_entity.type
_entity.pdbx_description
1 polymer ?
#
loop_
_entity_poly.entity_id
_entity_poly.type
_entity_poly.pdbx_seq_one_letter_code
_entity_poly.pdbx_strand_id
1 'polypeptide(L)'
;MDKLMEFLNEAGTFFYATCDGDKPRVRPFGFRMVLDGKFYFGMGKQKQSYAQTIANPNIEICAMNKKAEWIRIRGIAVPDDSEETMAKVFENSPHLKMLYNEQTGNVLGNFWLKDGYAEIASMKGDFESFNF
;
A
#
# COMPACT_ATOMS: atom_id res chain seq x y z
N MET A 1 -0.60 8.06 -11.83
CA MET A 1 -0.93 6.73 -11.28
C MET A 1 -0.18 5.60 -11.98
N ASP A 2 -0.13 5.61 -13.30
CA ASP A 2 0.54 4.56 -14.07
C ASP A 2 2.02 4.43 -13.70
N LYS A 3 2.71 5.55 -13.57
CA LYS A 3 4.13 5.58 -13.22
C LYS A 3 4.40 4.98 -11.84
N LEU A 4 3.54 5.27 -10.88
CA LEU A 4 3.61 4.71 -9.54
C LEU A 4 3.47 3.18 -9.57
N MET A 5 2.46 2.68 -10.27
CA MET A 5 2.21 1.24 -10.36
C MET A 5 3.32 0.52 -11.13
N GLU A 6 3.80 1.13 -12.20
CA GLU A 6 4.92 0.61 -12.98
C GLU A 6 6.16 0.46 -12.11
N PHE A 7 6.47 1.48 -11.29
CA PHE A 7 7.59 1.43 -10.37
C PHE A 7 7.43 0.30 -9.34
N LEU A 8 6.26 0.20 -8.70
CA LEU A 8 6.00 -0.84 -7.71
C LEU A 8 6.03 -2.24 -8.30
N ASN A 9 5.55 -2.40 -9.53
CA ASN A 9 5.60 -3.69 -10.22
C ASN A 9 7.05 -4.11 -10.54
N GLU A 10 7.89 -3.16 -10.89
CA GLU A 10 9.32 -3.40 -11.12
C GLU A 10 10.05 -3.72 -9.80
N ALA A 11 9.74 -3.01 -8.73
CA ALA A 11 10.34 -3.24 -7.42
C ALA A 11 9.89 -4.55 -6.78
N GLY A 12 8.63 -4.93 -6.94
CA GLY A 12 8.02 -6.12 -6.38
C GLY A 12 7.49 -5.90 -4.96
N THR A 13 8.36 -5.91 -3.97
CA THR A 13 8.00 -5.66 -2.57
C THR A 13 8.12 -4.17 -2.27
N PHE A 14 7.19 -3.64 -1.48
CA PHE A 14 7.33 -2.31 -0.92
C PHE A 14 7.28 -2.36 0.60
N PHE A 15 7.79 -1.32 1.24
CA PHE A 15 7.83 -1.21 2.69
C PHE A 15 6.80 -0.18 3.13
N TYR A 16 5.98 -0.57 4.09
CA TYR A 16 4.83 0.18 4.57
C TYR A 16 5.11 0.69 5.98
N ALA A 17 5.10 1.99 6.16
CA ALA A 17 5.41 2.64 7.43
C ALA A 17 4.14 3.21 8.07
N THR A 18 4.02 3.00 9.38
CA THR A 18 2.94 3.53 10.22
C THR A 18 3.52 4.20 11.45
N CYS A 19 2.67 4.95 12.13
CA CYS A 19 2.97 5.49 13.46
C CYS A 19 2.33 4.58 14.52
N ASP A 20 3.10 4.26 15.55
CA ASP A 20 2.63 3.55 16.74
C ASP A 20 2.84 4.49 17.92
N GLY A 21 1.87 5.41 18.14
CA GLY A 21 2.07 6.55 19.01
C GLY A 21 3.17 7.45 18.44
N ASP A 22 4.26 7.62 19.18
CA ASP A 22 5.42 8.41 18.77
C ASP A 22 6.54 7.55 18.14
N LYS A 23 6.28 6.26 17.91
CA LYS A 23 7.27 5.33 17.38
C LYS A 23 6.94 4.96 15.94
N PRO A 24 7.93 5.00 15.04
CA PRO A 24 7.73 4.52 13.67
C PRO A 24 7.75 2.99 13.63
N ARG A 25 6.97 2.43 12.72
CA ARG A 25 6.98 1.00 12.41
C ARG A 25 7.04 0.82 10.91
N VAL A 26 7.79 -0.17 10.44
CA VAL A 26 7.91 -0.46 9.01
C VAL A 26 7.96 -1.97 8.79
N ARG A 27 7.33 -2.44 7.71
CA ARG A 27 7.29 -3.86 7.34
C ARG A 27 7.11 -4.02 5.83
N PRO A 28 7.49 -5.18 5.26
CA PRO A 28 7.30 -5.42 3.83
C PRO A 28 5.84 -5.79 3.52
N PHE A 29 5.34 -5.27 2.40
CA PHE A 29 4.02 -5.57 1.85
C PHE A 29 4.14 -5.86 0.35
N GLY A 30 3.16 -6.54 -0.20
CA GLY A 30 3.15 -6.88 -1.63
C GLY A 30 1.91 -6.44 -2.37
N PHE A 31 0.73 -6.52 -1.75
CA PHE A 31 -0.51 -6.25 -2.45
C PHE A 31 -0.71 -4.75 -2.73
N ARG A 32 -0.95 -4.43 -3.99
CA ARG A 32 -1.33 -3.09 -4.46
C ARG A 32 -2.24 -3.24 -5.66
N MET A 33 -3.13 -2.27 -5.84
CA MET A 33 -4.12 -2.28 -6.92
C MET A 33 -4.51 -0.84 -7.24
N VAL A 34 -4.87 -0.59 -8.49
CA VAL A 34 -5.56 0.64 -8.87
C VAL A 34 -7.00 0.30 -9.22
N LEU A 35 -7.93 1.02 -8.62
CA LEU A 35 -9.35 0.88 -8.87
C LEU A 35 -9.99 2.27 -8.87
N ASP A 36 -10.69 2.61 -9.95
CA ASP A 36 -11.36 3.91 -10.11
C ASP A 36 -10.41 5.10 -9.88
N GLY A 37 -9.19 4.97 -10.39
CA GLY A 37 -8.16 6.02 -10.26
C GLY A 37 -7.55 6.17 -8.87
N LYS A 38 -7.84 5.26 -7.95
CA LYS A 38 -7.32 5.29 -6.58
C LYS A 38 -6.31 4.18 -6.36
N PHE A 39 -5.28 4.48 -5.58
CA PHE A 39 -4.28 3.50 -5.18
C PHE A 39 -4.78 2.75 -3.94
N TYR A 40 -4.89 1.43 -4.05
CA TYR A 40 -5.35 0.54 -2.97
C TYR A 40 -4.21 -0.33 -2.47
N PHE A 41 -4.24 -0.59 -1.19
CA PHE A 41 -3.40 -1.57 -0.51
C PHE A 41 -4.23 -2.21 0.61
N GLY A 42 -3.70 -3.27 1.21
CA GLY A 42 -4.46 -3.96 2.25
C GLY A 42 -3.60 -4.85 3.12
N MET A 43 -4.19 -5.27 4.22
CA MET A 43 -3.54 -6.14 5.20
C MET A 43 -4.60 -6.86 6.03
N GLY A 44 -4.20 -7.96 6.67
CA GLY A 44 -5.11 -8.66 7.59
C GLY A 44 -5.49 -7.80 8.78
N LYS A 45 -6.77 -7.80 9.13
CA LYS A 45 -7.29 -6.99 10.24
C LYS A 45 -6.74 -7.42 11.61
N GLN A 46 -6.15 -8.61 11.70
CA GLN A 46 -5.52 -9.11 12.93
C GLN A 46 -4.12 -8.54 13.16
N LYS A 47 -3.54 -7.86 12.16
CA LYS A 47 -2.16 -7.35 12.25
C LYS A 47 -2.10 -6.03 13.01
N GLN A 48 -0.96 -5.79 13.66
CA GLN A 48 -0.68 -4.51 14.31
C GLN A 48 -0.68 -3.36 13.30
N SER A 49 -0.22 -3.60 12.08
CA SER A 49 -0.23 -2.59 11.02
C SER A 49 -1.65 -2.09 10.73
N TYR A 50 -2.67 -2.96 10.78
CA TYR A 50 -4.05 -2.54 10.62
C TYR A 50 -4.49 -1.63 11.75
N ALA A 51 -4.27 -2.02 13.01
CA ALA A 51 -4.62 -1.24 14.17
C ALA A 51 -3.91 0.14 14.16
N GLN A 52 -2.64 0.17 13.79
CA GLN A 52 -1.88 1.41 13.70
C GLN A 52 -2.41 2.32 12.60
N THR A 53 -2.76 1.77 11.44
CA THR A 53 -3.34 2.55 10.33
C THR A 53 -4.70 3.14 10.71
N ILE A 54 -5.54 2.39 11.43
CA ILE A 54 -6.83 2.89 11.91
C ILE A 54 -6.62 4.02 12.94
N ALA A 55 -5.68 3.85 13.86
CA ALA A 55 -5.41 4.84 14.90
C ALA A 55 -4.78 6.13 14.36
N ASN A 56 -3.89 6.00 13.37
CA ASN A 56 -3.25 7.13 12.70
C ASN A 56 -3.13 6.83 11.20
N PRO A 57 -4.00 7.41 10.36
CA PRO A 57 -4.04 7.08 8.94
C PRO A 57 -2.94 7.71 8.09
N ASN A 58 -2.05 8.48 8.67
CA ASN A 58 -0.89 9.01 7.96
C ASN A 58 0.12 7.89 7.78
N ILE A 59 0.36 7.50 6.54
CA ILE A 59 1.25 6.38 6.20
C ILE A 59 2.26 6.78 5.14
N GLU A 60 3.32 6.01 5.06
CA GLU A 60 4.30 6.17 3.99
C GLU A 60 4.73 4.81 3.46
N ILE A 61 4.99 4.77 2.16
CA ILE A 61 5.46 3.60 1.43
C ILE A 61 6.80 3.93 0.81
N CYS A 62 7.71 2.96 0.80
CA CYS A 62 9.00 3.10 0.12
C CYS A 62 9.34 1.81 -0.60
N ALA A 63 9.87 1.93 -1.82
CA ALA A 63 10.36 0.80 -2.59
C ALA A 63 11.58 1.21 -3.41
N MET A 64 12.44 0.25 -3.72
CA MET A 64 13.63 0.48 -4.54
C MET A 64 13.61 -0.49 -5.71
N ASN A 65 13.95 0.00 -6.90
CA ASN A 65 14.11 -0.83 -8.08
C ASN A 65 15.57 -1.29 -8.23
N LYS A 66 15.83 -2.11 -9.26
CA LYS A 66 17.17 -2.66 -9.52
C LYS A 66 18.18 -1.62 -10.02
N LYS A 67 17.71 -0.44 -10.41
CA LYS A 67 18.55 0.67 -10.88
C LYS A 67 18.99 1.58 -9.73
N ALA A 68 18.71 1.21 -8.48
CA ALA A 68 18.98 2.01 -7.29
C ALA A 68 18.22 3.34 -7.29
N GLU A 69 17.06 3.37 -7.93
CA GLU A 69 16.08 4.43 -7.78
C GLU A 69 15.09 4.01 -6.70
N TRP A 70 14.52 4.97 -5.99
CA TRP A 70 13.49 4.66 -5.00
C TRP A 70 12.29 5.56 -5.18
N ILE A 71 11.12 5.03 -4.78
CA ILE A 71 9.88 5.77 -4.71
C ILE A 71 9.46 5.90 -3.25
N ARG A 72 8.97 7.08 -2.88
CA ARG A 72 8.31 7.31 -1.59
C ARG A 72 6.91 7.83 -1.88
N ILE A 73 5.94 7.21 -1.23
CA ILE A 73 4.52 7.50 -1.43
C ILE A 73 3.93 7.78 -0.06
N ARG A 74 3.24 8.88 0.11
CA ARG A 74 2.57 9.21 1.36
C ARG A 74 1.18 9.75 1.14
N GLY A 75 0.36 9.65 2.15
CA GLY A 75 -1.02 10.14 2.12
C GLY A 75 -1.80 9.65 3.32
N ILE A 76 -3.10 9.75 3.20
CA ILE A 76 -4.05 9.37 4.26
C ILE A 76 -4.74 8.07 3.84
N ALA A 77 -4.62 7.05 4.66
CA ALA A 77 -5.27 5.76 4.43
C ALA A 77 -6.76 5.84 4.77
N VAL A 78 -7.62 5.53 3.80
CA VAL A 78 -9.07 5.54 3.96
C VAL A 78 -9.57 4.10 3.83
N PRO A 79 -10.25 3.54 4.85
CA PRO A 79 -10.79 2.19 4.76
C PRO A 79 -11.86 2.08 3.68
N ASP A 80 -11.84 0.96 2.96
CA ASP A 80 -12.88 0.61 2.00
C ASP A 80 -13.04 -0.91 1.95
N ASP A 81 -13.93 -1.43 2.78
CA ASP A 81 -14.23 -2.86 2.84
C ASP A 81 -15.57 -3.18 2.19
N SER A 82 -16.01 -2.37 1.21
CA SER A 82 -17.24 -2.64 0.47
C SER A 82 -17.14 -3.98 -0.28
N GLU A 83 -18.29 -4.63 -0.49
CA GLU A 83 -18.35 -5.89 -1.23
C GLU A 83 -17.77 -5.74 -2.64
N GLU A 84 -18.03 -4.60 -3.28
CA GLU A 84 -17.52 -4.31 -4.63
C GLU A 84 -15.99 -4.25 -4.65
N THR A 85 -15.40 -3.53 -3.71
CA THR A 85 -13.94 -3.42 -3.60
C THR A 85 -13.33 -4.76 -3.27
N MET A 86 -13.92 -5.51 -2.32
CA MET A 86 -13.41 -6.82 -1.94
C MET A 86 -13.42 -7.79 -3.13
N ALA A 87 -14.49 -7.77 -3.93
CA ALA A 87 -14.57 -8.61 -5.13
C ALA A 87 -13.46 -8.26 -6.13
N LYS A 88 -13.20 -6.96 -6.33
CA LYS A 88 -12.14 -6.50 -7.23
C LYS A 88 -10.74 -6.87 -6.72
N VAL A 89 -10.54 -6.80 -5.43
CA VAL A 89 -9.26 -7.21 -4.80
C VAL A 89 -8.99 -8.69 -5.08
N PHE A 90 -9.96 -9.56 -4.86
CA PHE A 90 -9.79 -11.00 -5.09
C PHE A 90 -9.72 -11.35 -6.58
N GLU A 91 -10.35 -10.58 -7.45
CA GLU A 91 -10.21 -10.72 -8.90
C GLU A 91 -8.80 -10.34 -9.35
N ASN A 92 -8.28 -9.23 -8.82
CA ASN A 92 -6.92 -8.75 -9.13
C ASN A 92 -5.84 -9.68 -8.56
N SER A 93 -6.07 -10.24 -7.38
CA SER A 93 -5.08 -11.03 -6.65
C SER A 93 -5.73 -12.29 -6.05
N PRO A 94 -6.01 -13.32 -6.90
CA PRO A 94 -6.73 -14.50 -6.44
C PRO A 94 -6.07 -15.25 -5.29
N HIS A 95 -4.74 -15.18 -5.16
CA HIS A 95 -4.00 -15.84 -4.09
C HIS A 95 -4.39 -15.33 -2.69
N LEU A 96 -4.94 -14.13 -2.59
CA LEU A 96 -5.39 -13.58 -1.31
C LEU A 96 -6.55 -14.36 -0.73
N LYS A 97 -7.34 -15.04 -1.55
CA LYS A 97 -8.43 -15.91 -1.06
C LYS A 97 -7.91 -17.06 -0.22
N MET A 98 -6.69 -17.49 -0.47
CA MET A 98 -6.06 -18.59 0.30
C MET A 98 -5.69 -18.15 1.71
N LEU A 99 -5.45 -16.87 1.90
CA LEU A 99 -5.02 -16.28 3.17
C LEU A 99 -6.20 -15.72 3.97
N TYR A 100 -7.23 -15.22 3.27
CA TYR A 100 -8.36 -14.50 3.87
C TYR A 100 -9.67 -15.18 3.49
N ASN A 101 -10.12 -16.11 4.32
CA ASN A 101 -11.33 -16.90 4.10
C ASN A 101 -11.88 -17.42 5.44
N GLU A 102 -13.02 -18.10 5.41
CA GLU A 102 -13.66 -18.63 6.61
C GLU A 102 -12.79 -19.66 7.33
N GLN A 103 -12.00 -20.44 6.58
CA GLN A 103 -11.15 -21.49 7.16
C GLN A 103 -9.99 -20.90 7.94
N THR A 104 -9.36 -19.85 7.44
CA THR A 104 -8.26 -19.19 8.14
C THR A 104 -8.76 -18.28 9.26
N GLY A 105 -10.01 -17.81 9.15
CA GLY A 105 -10.58 -16.84 10.07
C GLY A 105 -10.03 -15.44 9.93
N ASN A 106 -9.11 -15.23 8.98
CA ASN A 106 -8.50 -13.93 8.75
C ASN A 106 -9.37 -13.10 7.79
N VAL A 107 -9.49 -11.81 8.09
CA VAL A 107 -10.25 -10.85 7.29
C VAL A 107 -9.29 -9.81 6.72
N LEU A 108 -9.39 -9.58 5.40
CA LEU A 108 -8.59 -8.56 4.72
C LEU A 108 -9.23 -7.19 4.95
N GLY A 109 -8.42 -6.22 5.36
CA GLY A 109 -8.81 -4.81 5.41
C GLY A 109 -8.19 -4.07 4.22
N ASN A 110 -9.01 -3.35 3.46
CA ASN A 110 -8.56 -2.59 2.31
C ASN A 110 -8.60 -1.10 2.61
N PHE A 111 -7.62 -0.40 2.04
CA PHE A 111 -7.52 1.06 2.13
C PHE A 111 -7.21 1.64 0.77
N TRP A 112 -7.69 2.85 0.51
CA TRP A 112 -7.17 3.65 -0.59
C TRP A 112 -6.45 4.87 -0.02
N LEU A 113 -5.54 5.43 -0.80
CA LEU A 113 -4.69 6.53 -0.34
C LEU A 113 -5.26 7.86 -0.83
N LYS A 114 -5.74 8.65 0.13
CA LYS A 114 -6.27 10.00 -0.11
C LYS A 114 -5.12 11.01 -0.02
N ASP A 115 -5.21 12.07 -0.84
CA ASP A 115 -4.21 13.14 -0.88
C ASP A 115 -2.81 12.57 -1.11
N GLY A 116 -2.72 11.66 -2.07
CA GLY A 116 -1.48 10.95 -2.36
C GLY A 116 -0.42 11.84 -2.98
N TYR A 117 0.81 11.63 -2.53
CA TYR A 117 2.00 12.29 -3.06
C TYR A 117 3.09 11.24 -3.24
N ALA A 118 3.72 11.25 -4.40
CA ALA A 118 4.83 10.35 -4.69
C ALA A 118 6.05 11.13 -5.15
N GLU A 119 7.22 10.65 -4.77
CA GLU A 119 8.49 11.15 -5.28
C GLU A 119 9.38 9.99 -5.70
N ILE A 120 10.07 10.14 -6.81
CA ILE A 120 11.04 9.17 -7.33
C ILE A 120 12.39 9.88 -7.36
N ALA A 121 13.40 9.24 -6.78
CA ALA A 121 14.73 9.82 -6.66
C ALA A 121 15.81 8.77 -6.89
N SER A 122 17.04 9.22 -7.12
CA SER A 122 18.21 8.37 -7.24
C SER A 122 19.42 8.97 -6.53
N MET A 123 20.43 8.15 -6.30
CA MET A 123 21.70 8.63 -5.72
C MET A 123 22.43 9.64 -6.63
N LYS A 124 22.09 9.68 -7.93
CA LYS A 124 22.66 10.63 -8.88
C LYS A 124 22.07 12.02 -8.78
N GLY A 125 21.02 12.18 -7.95
CA GLY A 125 20.33 13.46 -7.78
C GLY A 125 19.12 13.66 -8.69
N ASP A 126 18.73 12.65 -9.46
CA ASP A 126 17.47 12.68 -10.22
C ASP A 126 16.31 12.74 -9.23
N PHE A 127 15.32 13.58 -9.56
CA PHE A 127 14.17 13.75 -8.69
C PHE A 127 12.95 14.16 -9.51
N GLU A 128 11.83 13.53 -9.24
CA GLU A 128 10.54 13.97 -9.74
C GLU A 128 9.47 13.68 -8.69
N SER A 129 8.41 14.45 -8.71
CA SER A 129 7.29 14.25 -7.79
C SER A 129 5.96 14.51 -8.47
N PHE A 130 4.92 13.91 -7.97
CA PHE A 130 3.56 14.09 -8.46
C PHE A 130 2.53 13.79 -7.38
N ASN A 131 1.37 14.42 -7.51
CA ASN A 131 0.21 14.15 -6.66
C ASN A 131 -0.75 13.22 -7.40
N PHE A 132 -1.54 12.51 -6.63
CA PHE A 132 -2.55 11.62 -7.22
C PHE A 132 -3.75 11.41 -6.29
#